data_ebc868e86b3c0af0d6ff9930a76355b1
#
_entry.id   ebc868e86b3c0af0d6ff9930a76355b1
#
_cell.length_a   1.000
_cell.length_b   1.000
_cell.length_c   1.000
_cell.angle_alpha   90.00
_cell.angle_beta   90.00
_cell.angle_gamma   90.00
#
_symmetry.space_group_name_H-M   'P 1'
#
loop_
_entity.id
_entity.type
_entity.pdbx_description
1 polymer ?
#
loop_
_entity_poly.entity_id
_entity_poly.type
_entity_poly.pdbx_seq_one_letter_code
_entity_poly.pdbx_strand_id
1 'polypeptide(L)'
;MKNQICTILGGGGFIGRYLVRNLTKKNYRCIISTRHTFQKGYLKTQATPGAIELIDWNLNNFDKLKEAIKNSDIVINLVGILYETRKQKFKDIHTGIPDAISKVCAESDVKKFIHVSAIGASENSKSKYQKKLADRYPSHSPK
;
A
#
# COMPACT_ATOMS: atom_id res chain seq x y z
N MET A 1 -15.45 2.89 -21.90
CA MET A 1 -15.43 3.25 -20.46
C MET A 1 -13.98 3.41 -20.02
N LYS A 2 -13.67 4.48 -19.30
CA LYS A 2 -12.34 4.66 -18.73
C LYS A 2 -12.19 3.68 -17.55
N ASN A 3 -11.21 2.79 -17.62
CA ASN A 3 -10.94 1.87 -16.50
C ASN A 3 -10.51 2.66 -15.26
N GLN A 4 -11.06 2.31 -14.11
CA GLN A 4 -10.62 2.90 -12.85
C GLN A 4 -9.18 2.49 -12.54
N ILE A 5 -8.40 3.44 -12.06
CA ILE A 5 -6.99 3.24 -11.71
C ILE A 5 -6.88 2.99 -10.21
N CYS A 6 -6.21 1.90 -9.85
CA CYS A 6 -5.94 1.52 -8.48
C CYS A 6 -4.44 1.44 -8.23
N THR A 7 -3.90 2.31 -7.38
CA THR A 7 -2.50 2.22 -6.94
C THR A 7 -2.40 1.38 -5.67
N ILE A 8 -1.53 0.36 -5.70
CA ILE A 8 -1.41 -0.64 -4.64
C ILE A 8 0.03 -0.68 -4.14
N LEU A 9 0.25 -0.20 -2.92
CA LEU A 9 1.53 -0.36 -2.25
C LEU A 9 1.60 -1.75 -1.62
N GLY A 10 2.69 -2.46 -1.88
CA GLY A 10 2.84 -3.84 -1.42
C GLY A 10 2.05 -4.85 -2.26
N GLY A 11 1.60 -4.47 -3.46
CA GLY A 11 0.84 -5.34 -4.36
C GLY A 11 1.59 -6.60 -4.82
N GLY A 12 2.91 -6.63 -4.71
CA GLY A 12 3.74 -7.82 -4.98
C GLY A 12 3.89 -8.77 -3.79
N GLY A 13 3.28 -8.49 -2.64
CA GLY A 13 3.28 -9.34 -1.46
C GLY A 13 2.25 -10.48 -1.52
N PHE A 14 2.14 -11.23 -0.42
CA PHE A 14 1.25 -12.39 -0.35
C PHE A 14 -0.22 -12.01 -0.60
N ILE A 15 -0.76 -11.05 0.13
CA ILE A 15 -2.14 -10.56 -0.06
C ILE A 15 -2.25 -9.80 -1.38
N GLY A 16 -1.27 -8.96 -1.68
CA GLY A 16 -1.29 -8.06 -2.83
C GLY A 16 -1.48 -8.76 -4.16
N ARG A 17 -0.79 -9.89 -4.39
CA ARG A 17 -0.91 -10.65 -5.65
C ARG A 17 -2.32 -11.18 -5.91
N TYR A 18 -3.03 -11.61 -4.88
CA TYR A 18 -4.43 -12.06 -5.01
C TYR A 18 -5.37 -10.88 -5.26
N LEU A 19 -5.13 -9.77 -4.56
CA LEU A 19 -5.90 -8.54 -4.75
C LEU A 19 -5.74 -8.00 -6.17
N VAL A 20 -4.51 -7.91 -6.68
CA VAL A 20 -4.21 -7.47 -8.05
C VAL A 20 -4.94 -8.33 -9.07
N ARG A 21 -4.86 -9.66 -8.92
CA ARG A 21 -5.57 -10.60 -9.81
C ARG A 21 -7.09 -10.38 -9.81
N ASN A 22 -7.68 -10.13 -8.64
CA ASN A 22 -9.13 -9.89 -8.54
C ASN A 22 -9.54 -8.53 -9.12
N LEU A 23 -8.76 -7.48 -8.89
CA LEU A 23 -9.03 -6.16 -9.43
C LEU A 23 -8.92 -6.13 -10.96
N THR A 24 -7.88 -6.74 -11.53
CA THR A 24 -7.72 -6.80 -12.98
C THR A 24 -8.82 -7.60 -13.67
N LYS A 25 -9.35 -8.66 -13.05
CA LYS A 25 -10.54 -9.37 -13.53
C LYS A 25 -11.80 -8.50 -13.55
N LYS A 26 -11.85 -7.47 -12.71
CA LYS A 26 -12.91 -6.46 -12.65
C LYS A 26 -12.62 -5.23 -13.50
N ASN A 27 -11.67 -5.33 -14.43
CA ASN A 27 -11.25 -4.27 -15.34
C ASN A 27 -10.64 -3.03 -14.66
N TYR A 28 -10.05 -3.17 -13.47
CA TYR A 28 -9.21 -2.11 -12.91
C TYR A 28 -7.83 -2.14 -13.56
N ARG A 29 -7.29 -0.96 -13.85
CA ARG A 29 -5.86 -0.80 -14.12
C ARG A 29 -5.13 -0.68 -12.79
N CYS A 30 -4.17 -1.55 -12.53
CA CYS A 30 -3.41 -1.59 -11.29
C CYS A 30 -2.01 -1.02 -11.48
N ILE A 31 -1.66 -0.01 -10.69
CA ILE A 31 -0.28 0.48 -10.55
C ILE A 31 0.27 -0.12 -9.26
N ILE A 32 1.26 -0.98 -9.37
CA ILE A 32 1.82 -1.70 -8.23
C ILE A 32 3.14 -1.07 -7.84
N SER A 33 3.18 -0.50 -6.65
CA SER A 33 4.39 0.05 -6.06
C SER A 33 5.17 -1.06 -5.35
N THR A 34 6.42 -1.27 -5.75
CA THR A 34 7.31 -2.29 -5.20
C THR A 34 8.77 -1.82 -5.19
N ARG A 35 9.58 -2.39 -4.30
CA ARG A 35 11.02 -2.09 -4.20
C ARG A 35 11.88 -2.84 -5.22
N HIS A 36 11.33 -3.85 -5.88
CA HIS A 36 12.03 -4.75 -6.79
C HIS A 36 11.15 -5.07 -8.00
N THR A 37 10.97 -4.09 -8.87
CA THR A 37 10.10 -4.21 -10.05
C THR A 37 10.49 -5.38 -10.95
N PHE A 38 11.79 -5.61 -11.15
CA PHE A 38 12.27 -6.73 -11.97
C PHE A 38 11.83 -8.08 -11.43
N GLN A 39 11.98 -8.33 -10.12
CA GLN A 39 11.57 -9.59 -9.49
C GLN A 39 10.05 -9.79 -9.47
N LYS A 40 9.28 -8.72 -9.62
CA LYS A 40 7.82 -8.74 -9.60
C LYS A 40 7.19 -8.72 -11.00
N GLY A 41 8.00 -8.79 -12.05
CA GLY A 41 7.56 -8.81 -13.45
C GLY A 41 6.50 -9.87 -13.76
N TYR A 42 6.53 -11.00 -13.06
CA TYR A 42 5.52 -12.07 -13.19
C TYR A 42 4.08 -11.62 -12.91
N LEU A 43 3.89 -10.52 -12.16
CA LEU A 43 2.54 -9.99 -11.91
C LEU A 43 1.86 -9.54 -13.20
N LYS A 44 2.63 -9.05 -14.17
CA LYS A 44 2.08 -8.61 -15.47
C LYS A 44 1.44 -9.76 -16.27
N THR A 45 1.89 -11.01 -16.03
CA THR A 45 1.33 -12.19 -16.71
C THR A 45 -0.04 -12.62 -16.16
N GLN A 46 -0.49 -12.03 -15.06
CA GLN A 46 -1.77 -12.38 -14.43
C GLN A 46 -2.97 -11.63 -15.03
N ALA A 47 -2.73 -10.70 -15.95
CA ALA A 47 -3.77 -9.86 -16.53
C ALA A 47 -3.50 -9.55 -18.00
N THR A 48 -4.47 -8.94 -18.66
CA THR A 48 -4.31 -8.44 -20.02
C THR A 48 -3.17 -7.44 -20.13
N PRO A 49 -2.46 -7.37 -21.26
CA PRO A 49 -1.40 -6.39 -21.47
C PRO A 49 -1.88 -4.96 -21.16
N GLY A 50 -1.07 -4.21 -20.42
CA GLY A 50 -1.38 -2.84 -20.01
C GLY A 50 -2.27 -2.69 -18.77
N ALA A 51 -2.88 -3.77 -18.26
CA ALA A 51 -3.69 -3.71 -17.05
C ALA A 51 -2.85 -3.57 -15.76
N ILE A 52 -1.58 -3.96 -15.80
CA ILE A 52 -0.67 -3.88 -14.66
C ILE A 52 0.58 -3.07 -15.03
N GLU A 53 0.84 -2.05 -14.24
CA GLU A 53 2.06 -1.25 -14.27
C GLU A 53 2.83 -1.46 -12.96
N LEU A 54 4.15 -1.62 -13.06
CA LEU A 54 5.02 -1.72 -11.90
C LEU A 54 5.83 -0.44 -11.79
N ILE A 55 5.80 0.18 -10.62
CA ILE A 55 6.63 1.34 -10.32
C ILE A 55 7.59 1.00 -9.18
N ASP A 56 8.85 1.38 -9.37
CA ASP A 56 9.86 1.25 -8.33
C ASP A 56 9.82 2.46 -7.41
N TRP A 57 9.77 2.20 -6.11
CA TRP A 57 9.85 3.24 -5.12
C TRP A 57 10.60 2.75 -3.87
N ASN A 58 11.17 3.68 -3.15
CA ASN A 58 11.74 3.47 -1.84
C ASN A 58 11.47 4.70 -0.94
N LEU A 59 11.82 4.60 0.33
CA LEU A 59 11.59 5.69 1.29
C LEU A 59 12.26 7.02 0.92
N ASN A 60 13.30 6.98 0.09
CA ASN A 60 14.06 8.17 -0.33
C ASN A 60 13.56 8.73 -1.68
N ASN A 61 12.68 8.02 -2.38
CA ASN A 61 12.15 8.46 -3.68
C ASN A 61 10.63 8.25 -3.70
N PHE A 62 9.92 9.28 -3.24
CA PHE A 62 8.47 9.26 -3.13
C PHE A 62 7.75 9.84 -4.35
N ASP A 63 8.47 10.54 -5.25
CA ASP A 63 7.86 11.33 -6.33
C ASP A 63 7.05 10.48 -7.30
N LYS A 64 7.60 9.35 -7.77
CA LYS A 64 6.88 8.43 -8.66
C LYS A 64 5.61 7.89 -8.02
N LEU A 65 5.68 7.57 -6.73
CA LEU A 65 4.52 7.09 -5.99
C LEU A 65 3.48 8.20 -5.81
N LYS A 66 3.92 9.42 -5.51
CA LYS A 66 3.06 10.59 -5.41
C LYS A 66 2.33 10.87 -6.72
N GLU A 67 3.02 10.77 -7.84
CA GLU A 67 2.42 10.92 -9.18
C GLU A 67 1.40 9.83 -9.46
N ALA A 68 1.73 8.57 -9.18
CA ALA A 68 0.81 7.44 -9.33
C ALA A 68 -0.46 7.61 -8.47
N ILE A 69 -0.31 8.05 -7.23
CA ILE A 69 -1.43 8.32 -6.32
C ILE A 69 -2.34 9.41 -6.90
N LYS A 70 -1.78 10.53 -7.35
CA LYS A 70 -2.55 11.64 -7.93
C LYS A 70 -3.39 11.25 -9.14
N ASN A 71 -2.92 10.26 -9.90
CA ASN A 71 -3.61 9.76 -11.09
C ASN A 71 -4.55 8.57 -10.79
N SER A 72 -4.79 8.25 -9.53
CA SER A 72 -5.58 7.09 -9.11
C SER A 72 -6.97 7.44 -8.62
N ASP A 73 -7.93 6.56 -8.88
CA ASP A 73 -9.26 6.61 -8.27
C ASP A 73 -9.24 5.99 -6.86
N ILE A 74 -8.45 4.93 -6.69
CA ILE A 74 -8.36 4.16 -5.44
C ILE A 74 -6.89 3.96 -5.10
N VAL A 75 -6.56 4.11 -3.82
CA VAL A 75 -5.23 3.81 -3.28
C VAL A 75 -5.34 2.78 -2.17
N ILE A 76 -4.54 1.72 -2.25
CA ILE A 76 -4.54 0.63 -1.28
C ILE A 76 -3.13 0.45 -0.72
N ASN A 77 -2.98 0.58 0.59
CA ASN A 77 -1.72 0.34 1.27
C ASN A 77 -1.73 -1.00 2.01
N LEU A 78 -0.94 -1.93 1.51
CA LEU A 78 -0.69 -3.26 2.10
C LEU A 78 0.72 -3.36 2.70
N VAL A 79 1.49 -2.27 2.69
CA VAL A 79 2.86 -2.29 3.20
C VAL A 79 2.85 -2.42 4.71
N GLY A 80 3.54 -3.44 5.21
CA GLY A 80 3.76 -3.69 6.62
C GLY A 80 5.00 -4.54 6.83
N ILE A 81 5.59 -4.48 8.02
CA ILE A 81 6.70 -5.32 8.45
C ILE A 81 6.37 -5.92 9.81
N LEU A 82 6.83 -7.15 10.05
CA LEU A 82 6.64 -7.86 11.32
C LEU A 82 7.79 -7.61 12.30
N TYR A 83 8.95 -7.22 11.80
CA TYR A 83 10.15 -6.92 12.58
C TYR A 83 10.94 -5.76 11.97
N GLU A 84 11.67 -5.04 12.80
CA GLU A 84 12.53 -3.95 12.35
C GLU A 84 13.87 -4.46 11.84
N THR A 85 14.41 -3.76 10.85
CA THR A 85 15.77 -3.91 10.36
C THR A 85 16.53 -2.59 10.48
N ARG A 86 17.85 -2.58 10.22
CA ARG A 86 18.63 -1.33 10.17
C ARG A 86 18.06 -0.31 9.17
N LYS A 87 17.46 -0.79 8.06
CA LYS A 87 16.94 0.04 6.97
C LYS A 87 15.42 0.30 7.06
N GLN A 88 14.70 -0.43 7.92
CA GLN A 88 13.25 -0.37 8.01
C GLN A 88 12.80 -0.33 9.47
N LYS A 89 12.33 0.82 9.89
CA LYS A 89 11.79 1.03 11.23
C LYS A 89 10.27 0.95 11.21
N PHE A 90 9.67 0.43 12.27
CA PHE A 90 8.21 0.39 12.40
C PHE A 90 7.58 1.78 12.24
N LYS A 91 8.18 2.81 12.83
CA LYS A 91 7.70 4.18 12.74
C LYS A 91 7.60 4.66 11.30
N ASP A 92 8.61 4.41 10.48
CA ASP A 92 8.63 4.86 9.08
C ASP A 92 7.61 4.10 8.23
N ILE A 93 7.52 2.79 8.42
CA ILE A 93 6.66 1.91 7.61
C ILE A 93 5.19 2.00 8.04
N HIS A 94 4.91 1.94 9.35
CA HIS A 94 3.54 1.87 9.86
C HIS A 94 2.93 3.23 10.19
N THR A 95 3.72 4.29 10.25
CA THR A 95 3.23 5.64 10.50
C THR A 95 3.61 6.59 9.38
N GLY A 96 4.89 6.72 9.07
CA GLY A 96 5.39 7.71 8.09
C GLY A 96 4.82 7.53 6.69
N ILE A 97 4.88 6.31 6.14
CA ILE A 97 4.39 6.03 4.78
C ILE A 97 2.89 6.30 4.64
N PRO A 98 2.00 5.70 5.45
CA PRO A 98 0.58 5.97 5.29
C PRO A 98 0.16 7.41 5.59
N ASP A 99 0.85 8.13 6.50
CA ASP A 99 0.57 9.55 6.73
C ASP A 99 0.91 10.37 5.48
N ALA A 100 2.06 10.08 4.86
CA ALA A 100 2.44 10.71 3.60
C ALA A 100 1.44 10.39 2.48
N ILE A 101 0.99 9.13 2.36
CA ILE A 101 0.00 8.71 1.37
C ILE A 101 -1.34 9.40 1.62
N SER A 102 -1.82 9.44 2.87
CA SER A 102 -3.10 10.05 3.21
C SER A 102 -3.14 11.53 2.88
N LYS A 103 -2.03 12.26 3.09
CA LYS A 103 -1.90 13.67 2.70
C LYS A 103 -2.01 13.84 1.19
N VAL A 104 -1.26 13.03 0.41
CA VAL A 104 -1.35 13.08 -1.06
C VAL A 104 -2.75 12.73 -1.56
N CYS A 105 -3.41 11.75 -0.96
CA CYS A 105 -4.78 11.40 -1.31
C CYS A 105 -5.76 12.55 -1.02
N ALA A 106 -5.61 13.22 0.13
CA ALA A 106 -6.45 14.35 0.51
C ALA A 106 -6.26 15.57 -0.40
N GLU A 107 -5.07 15.75 -0.96
CA GLU A 107 -4.71 16.81 -1.90
C GLU A 107 -5.00 16.45 -3.38
N SER A 108 -5.63 15.31 -3.63
CA SER A 108 -5.84 14.74 -4.97
C SER A 108 -7.28 14.28 -5.14
N ASP A 109 -7.69 13.95 -6.38
CA ASP A 109 -9.02 13.43 -6.70
C ASP A 109 -9.20 11.94 -6.37
N VAL A 110 -8.44 11.41 -5.41
CA VAL A 110 -8.55 10.02 -4.94
C VAL A 110 -9.87 9.82 -4.22
N LYS A 111 -10.71 8.93 -4.75
CA LYS A 111 -12.06 8.65 -4.20
C LYS A 111 -12.02 7.80 -2.94
N LYS A 112 -11.02 6.93 -2.81
CA LYS A 112 -10.92 6.00 -1.69
C LYS A 112 -9.47 5.66 -1.36
N PHE A 113 -9.11 5.83 -0.08
CA PHE A 113 -7.87 5.30 0.48
C PHE A 113 -8.18 4.15 1.45
N ILE A 114 -7.57 2.99 1.22
CA ILE A 114 -7.73 1.78 2.02
C ILE A 114 -6.37 1.43 2.63
N HIS A 115 -6.32 1.34 3.95
CA HIS A 115 -5.12 0.86 4.63
C HIS A 115 -5.43 -0.43 5.38
N VAL A 116 -4.63 -1.46 5.13
CA VAL A 116 -4.74 -2.74 5.84
C VAL A 116 -3.89 -2.68 7.09
N SER A 117 -4.54 -2.83 8.23
CA SER A 117 -3.95 -2.92 9.56
C SER A 117 -4.02 -4.36 10.08
N ALA A 118 -3.57 -4.61 11.31
CA ALA A 118 -3.63 -5.91 11.96
C ALA A 118 -4.59 -5.90 13.15
N ILE A 119 -5.23 -7.05 13.40
CA ILE A 119 -6.04 -7.28 14.59
C ILE A 119 -5.14 -7.23 15.84
N GLY A 120 -5.65 -6.65 16.94
CA GLY A 120 -4.94 -6.56 18.21
C GLY A 120 -3.93 -5.42 18.29
N ALA A 121 -4.01 -4.44 17.39
CA ALA A 121 -3.31 -3.18 17.55
C ALA A 121 -3.78 -2.49 18.84
N SER A 122 -2.94 -2.45 19.88
CA SER A 122 -3.24 -1.87 21.19
C SER A 122 -1.99 -1.26 21.80
N GLU A 123 -2.14 -0.09 22.43
CA GLU A 123 -1.07 0.60 23.15
C GLU A 123 -0.50 -0.26 24.30
N ASN A 124 -1.34 -1.11 24.89
CA ASN A 124 -0.98 -2.00 25.99
C ASN A 124 -0.44 -3.37 25.53
N SER A 125 -0.29 -3.59 24.24
CA SER A 125 0.22 -4.86 23.72
C SER A 125 1.67 -5.10 24.14
N LYS A 126 2.01 -6.35 24.45
CA LYS A 126 3.39 -6.80 24.67
C LYS A 126 4.23 -6.76 23.38
N SER A 127 3.60 -6.82 22.21
CA SER A 127 4.26 -6.76 20.92
C SER A 127 4.53 -5.32 20.51
N LYS A 128 5.79 -5.01 20.18
CA LYS A 128 6.18 -3.70 19.59
C LYS A 128 5.40 -3.37 18.32
N TYR A 129 5.10 -4.38 17.53
CA TYR A 129 4.32 -4.25 16.30
C TYR A 129 2.88 -3.77 16.59
N GLN A 130 2.19 -4.43 17.53
CA GLN A 130 0.82 -4.09 17.89
C GLN A 130 0.71 -2.72 18.57
N LYS A 131 1.67 -2.35 19.44
CA LYS A 131 1.73 -1.01 20.04
C LYS A 131 1.81 0.08 18.98
N LYS A 132 2.72 -0.06 18.02
CA LYS A 132 2.91 0.91 16.94
C LYS A 132 1.71 1.05 16.01
N LEU A 133 0.95 -0.02 15.82
CA LEU A 133 -0.33 0.05 15.08
C LEU A 133 -1.41 0.77 15.88
N ALA A 134 -1.44 0.59 17.21
CA ALA A 134 -2.40 1.24 18.08
C ALA A 134 -2.18 2.75 18.18
N ASP A 135 -0.93 3.19 18.33
CA ASP A 135 -0.56 4.62 18.34
C ASP A 135 -1.14 5.38 17.13
N ARG A 136 -1.42 4.64 16.06
CA ARG A 136 -1.92 5.19 14.81
C ARG A 136 -3.44 5.18 14.67
N TYR A 137 -4.10 4.21 15.28
CA TYR A 137 -5.56 4.00 15.16
C TYR A 137 -6.19 3.88 16.54
N PRO A 138 -6.24 4.96 17.34
CA PRO A 138 -6.78 4.92 18.70
C PRO A 138 -8.25 4.47 18.77
N SER A 139 -8.98 4.61 17.66
CA SER A 139 -10.38 4.16 17.57
C SER A 139 -10.56 2.63 17.45
N HIS A 140 -9.48 1.87 17.27
CA HIS A 140 -9.52 0.41 17.14
C HIS A 140 -9.09 -0.31 18.43
N SER A 141 -8.87 0.40 19.52
CA SER A 141 -8.67 -0.21 20.82
C SER A 141 -10.02 -0.81 21.28
N PRO A 142 -10.11 -2.12 21.56
CA PRO A 142 -11.33 -2.67 22.13
C PRO A 142 -11.60 -1.99 23.48
N LYS A 143 -12.83 -1.49 23.63
CA LYS A 143 -13.35 -1.01 24.93
C LYS A 143 -13.49 -2.17 25.88
#